data_97d27dafc290882c5112a448796a944e
#
_entry.id   97d27dafc290882c5112a448796a944e
#
_cell.length_a   1.000
_cell.length_b   1.000
_cell.length_c   1.000
_cell.angle_alpha   90.00
_cell.angle_beta   90.00
_cell.angle_gamma   90.00
#
_symmetry.space_group_name_H-M   'P 1'
#
loop_
_entity.id
_entity.type
_entity.pdbx_description
1 polymer ?
#
loop_
_entity_poly.entity_id
_entity_poly.type
_entity_poly.pdbx_seq_one_letter_code
_entity_poly.pdbx_strand_id
1 'polypeptide(L)'
;MQNDEFWLFIHSPEWNKPTRIDFIFDLMRKKECFGKIEEKCIGEDEHKSFRYFYEYFKAQKKNIDGSKLRDEIWRKVKEYFQIFQEWYNDLELYHYVGYLVDRGDILTLQTLLCKWMEKSSKDSFEDYLIDQIKGKLNKCSDLTRKYGDTGENKTECLPLLLLFNIQTVINQNKELVNSDKYGVGTFYKFPFHLYKKERQKVNSKGWEIEHIASNAGDNLTKLENKKIFLASIKYSFEMNDKLKGKINNFIGNGTEDNFEELRSEVCKKCESLTSIPDCKKNYIWNFALLDSTTNEEYQNAPFPVKRICVLAKEQGKKAKLGLNESNELKITYENGIAFVPPCTRNVFTKAYTEIPTALNAWALDDAEHYLKKINEVLCGAGFISDQKDEIENLLKDSKSTEKNNG
;
A
#
# COMPACT_ATOMS: atom_id res chain seq x y z
N MET A 1 2.31 -25.06 10.01
CA MET A 1 1.69 -23.94 10.76
C MET A 1 2.63 -22.74 11.06
N GLN A 2 3.93 -22.80 10.75
CA GLN A 2 4.89 -21.70 11.05
C GLN A 2 5.13 -20.73 9.88
N ASN A 3 4.50 -20.93 8.73
CA ASN A 3 4.71 -20.11 7.55
C ASN A 3 3.93 -18.78 7.68
N ASP A 4 4.64 -17.67 7.91
CA ASP A 4 4.08 -16.32 7.99
C ASP A 4 3.39 -15.90 6.69
N GLU A 5 3.91 -16.30 5.54
CA GLU A 5 3.33 -16.00 4.24
C GLU A 5 1.92 -16.58 4.11
N PHE A 6 1.74 -17.84 4.56
CA PHE A 6 0.43 -18.49 4.59
C PHE A 6 -0.55 -17.81 5.54
N TRP A 7 -0.10 -17.45 6.76
CA TRP A 7 -1.05 -16.94 7.75
C TRP A 7 -1.37 -15.46 7.58
N LEU A 8 -0.39 -14.63 7.18
CA LEU A 8 -0.58 -13.19 7.14
C LEU A 8 -1.40 -12.70 5.93
N PHE A 9 -1.79 -13.56 4.98
CA PHE A 9 -2.78 -13.15 3.99
C PHE A 9 -4.21 -13.08 4.58
N ILE A 10 -4.54 -13.97 5.55
CA ILE A 10 -5.86 -14.02 6.21
C ILE A 10 -5.87 -13.47 7.63
N HIS A 11 -4.71 -13.30 8.26
CA HIS A 11 -4.59 -12.83 9.63
C HIS A 11 -4.02 -11.42 9.67
N SER A 12 -4.66 -10.52 10.43
CA SER A 12 -4.04 -9.25 10.74
C SER A 12 -3.11 -9.42 11.95
N PRO A 13 -1.88 -8.87 11.89
CA PRO A 13 -0.98 -8.87 13.04
C PRO A 13 -1.57 -8.20 14.29
N GLU A 14 -2.54 -7.32 14.11
CA GLU A 14 -3.27 -6.63 15.17
C GLU A 14 -4.25 -7.53 15.91
N TRP A 15 -4.59 -8.68 15.35
CA TRP A 15 -5.45 -9.68 15.99
C TRP A 15 -4.64 -10.53 16.96
N ASN A 16 -4.34 -9.97 18.11
CA ASN A 16 -3.50 -10.59 19.13
C ASN A 16 -4.06 -11.95 19.58
N LYS A 17 -3.39 -13.05 19.20
CA LYS A 17 -3.73 -14.42 19.58
C LYS A 17 -2.47 -15.16 20.00
N PRO A 18 -2.51 -15.95 21.08
CA PRO A 18 -1.36 -16.68 21.58
C PRO A 18 -0.79 -17.67 20.55
N THR A 19 -1.66 -18.35 19.81
CA THR A 19 -1.26 -19.28 18.75
C THR A 19 -2.14 -19.15 17.51
N ARG A 20 -1.65 -19.62 16.38
CA ARG A 20 -2.39 -19.62 15.10
C ARG A 20 -3.60 -20.55 15.12
N ILE A 21 -3.57 -21.61 15.91
CA ILE A 21 -4.72 -22.48 16.08
C ILE A 21 -5.82 -21.81 16.91
N ASP A 22 -5.47 -20.98 17.88
CA ASP A 22 -6.43 -20.19 18.65
C ASP A 22 -7.22 -19.25 17.76
N PHE A 23 -6.60 -18.74 16.69
CA PHE A 23 -7.28 -17.96 15.67
C PHE A 23 -8.40 -18.75 14.98
N ILE A 24 -8.16 -20.02 14.61
CA ILE A 24 -9.19 -20.89 14.02
C ILE A 24 -10.32 -21.15 15.01
N PHE A 25 -9.99 -21.46 16.26
CA PHE A 25 -10.99 -21.66 17.31
C PHE A 25 -11.81 -20.38 17.57
N ASP A 26 -11.20 -19.21 17.51
CA ASP A 26 -11.92 -17.94 17.67
C ASP A 26 -12.91 -17.68 16.52
N LEU A 27 -12.49 -17.96 15.28
CA LEU A 27 -13.39 -17.93 14.12
C LEU A 27 -14.56 -18.90 14.25
N MET A 28 -14.29 -20.15 14.63
CA MET A 28 -15.32 -21.17 14.84
C MET A 28 -16.30 -20.76 15.94
N ARG A 29 -15.82 -20.28 17.08
CA ARG A 29 -16.66 -19.80 18.19
C ARG A 29 -17.64 -18.73 17.73
N LYS A 30 -17.17 -17.78 16.95
CA LYS A 30 -17.98 -16.65 16.48
C LYS A 30 -18.98 -17.02 15.40
N LYS A 31 -18.65 -17.99 14.53
CA LYS A 31 -19.49 -18.37 13.39
C LYS A 31 -20.47 -19.48 13.73
N GLU A 32 -19.96 -20.60 14.25
CA GLU A 32 -20.74 -21.84 14.35
C GLU A 32 -21.77 -21.80 15.48
N CYS A 33 -21.62 -20.88 16.43
CA CYS A 33 -22.49 -20.79 17.62
C CYS A 33 -22.83 -22.18 18.19
N PHE A 34 -21.79 -22.99 18.57
CA PHE A 34 -21.92 -24.35 19.08
C PHE A 34 -22.82 -24.51 20.34
N GLY A 35 -23.74 -23.63 20.53
CA GLY A 35 -24.70 -23.59 21.64
C GLY A 35 -24.68 -22.24 22.35
N LYS A 36 -25.77 -21.93 23.02
CA LYS A 36 -25.90 -20.71 23.85
C LYS A 36 -25.07 -20.89 25.14
N ILE A 37 -23.80 -20.51 25.08
CA ILE A 37 -22.96 -20.39 26.28
C ILE A 37 -23.13 -18.94 26.79
N GLU A 38 -23.48 -18.80 28.08
CA GLU A 38 -23.64 -17.48 28.67
C GLU A 38 -22.32 -16.71 28.65
N GLU A 39 -22.32 -15.50 28.09
CA GLU A 39 -21.10 -14.67 27.93
C GLU A 39 -20.35 -14.44 29.25
N LYS A 40 -21.09 -14.33 30.37
CA LYS A 40 -20.51 -14.20 31.72
C LYS A 40 -19.58 -15.38 32.11
N CYS A 41 -19.79 -16.57 31.52
CA CYS A 41 -18.96 -17.76 31.78
C CYS A 41 -17.69 -17.76 30.92
N ILE A 42 -17.63 -16.96 29.85
CA ILE A 42 -16.56 -16.97 28.86
C ILE A 42 -15.47 -15.93 29.20
N GLY A 43 -15.87 -14.77 29.75
CA GLY A 43 -14.95 -13.65 29.99
C GLY A 43 -14.46 -12.98 28.68
N GLU A 44 -13.65 -11.93 28.82
CA GLU A 44 -13.18 -11.11 27.67
C GLU A 44 -11.67 -11.20 27.41
N ASP A 45 -10.92 -11.95 28.21
CA ASP A 45 -9.46 -12.09 28.10
C ASP A 45 -9.04 -13.05 26.95
N GLU A 46 -7.73 -13.24 26.79
CA GLU A 46 -7.11 -14.09 25.78
C GLU A 46 -7.58 -15.55 25.78
N HIS A 47 -8.07 -16.07 26.92
CA HIS A 47 -8.54 -17.44 27.06
C HIS A 47 -10.03 -17.64 26.72
N LYS A 48 -10.69 -16.62 26.21
CA LYS A 48 -12.12 -16.60 25.88
C LYS A 48 -12.55 -17.82 25.02
N SER A 49 -11.82 -18.11 23.97
CA SER A 49 -12.14 -19.26 23.09
C SER A 49 -11.98 -20.60 23.80
N PHE A 50 -10.93 -20.75 24.62
CA PHE A 50 -10.75 -21.97 25.43
C PHE A 50 -11.93 -22.19 26.38
N ARG A 51 -12.33 -21.17 27.14
CA ARG A 51 -13.48 -21.29 28.08
C ARG A 51 -14.79 -21.59 27.34
N TYR A 52 -15.02 -20.98 26.18
CA TYR A 52 -16.17 -21.27 25.36
C TYR A 52 -16.26 -22.76 25.00
N PHE A 53 -15.21 -23.34 24.46
CA PHE A 53 -15.19 -24.75 24.11
C PHE A 53 -15.24 -25.66 25.35
N TYR A 54 -14.63 -25.28 26.46
CA TYR A 54 -14.74 -26.01 27.73
C TYR A 54 -16.18 -26.08 28.22
N GLU A 55 -16.90 -24.97 28.28
CA GLU A 55 -18.32 -24.95 28.67
C GLU A 55 -19.21 -25.67 27.64
N TYR A 56 -18.91 -25.56 26.36
CA TYR A 56 -19.59 -26.31 25.31
C TYR A 56 -19.45 -27.84 25.52
N PHE A 57 -18.24 -28.32 25.72
CA PHE A 57 -18.00 -29.74 26.03
C PHE A 57 -18.74 -30.19 27.30
N LYS A 58 -18.70 -29.41 28.34
CA LYS A 58 -19.36 -29.68 29.62
C LYS A 58 -20.89 -29.77 29.45
N ALA A 59 -21.49 -28.90 28.66
CA ALA A 59 -22.91 -28.89 28.39
C ALA A 59 -23.34 -30.10 27.54
N GLN A 60 -22.55 -30.46 26.52
CA GLN A 60 -22.87 -31.54 25.60
C GLN A 60 -22.55 -32.97 26.13
N LYS A 61 -21.61 -33.07 27.10
CA LYS A 61 -21.16 -34.37 27.65
C LYS A 61 -22.29 -35.24 28.23
N LYS A 62 -23.43 -34.62 28.55
CA LYS A 62 -24.63 -35.36 29.03
C LYS A 62 -25.39 -36.05 27.92
N ASN A 63 -25.24 -35.63 26.67
CA ASN A 63 -26.06 -36.05 25.54
C ASN A 63 -25.24 -36.78 24.42
N ILE A 64 -23.95 -36.55 24.34
CA ILE A 64 -23.07 -37.06 23.28
C ILE A 64 -21.80 -37.62 23.89
N ASP A 65 -21.30 -38.72 23.34
CA ASP A 65 -19.99 -39.28 23.67
C ASP A 65 -18.90 -38.25 23.42
N GLY A 66 -18.09 -37.95 24.44
CA GLY A 66 -17.05 -36.96 24.40
C GLY A 66 -15.98 -37.19 23.32
N SER A 67 -15.78 -38.44 22.86
CA SER A 67 -14.90 -38.77 21.74
C SER A 67 -15.47 -38.26 20.43
N LYS A 68 -16.75 -38.51 20.17
CA LYS A 68 -17.46 -38.07 18.95
C LYS A 68 -17.48 -36.52 18.86
N LEU A 69 -17.72 -35.87 20.01
CA LEU A 69 -17.73 -34.41 20.05
C LEU A 69 -16.36 -33.80 19.73
N ARG A 70 -15.25 -34.39 20.25
CA ARG A 70 -13.89 -33.98 19.89
C ARG A 70 -13.62 -34.15 18.41
N ASP A 71 -14.01 -35.28 17.85
CA ASP A 71 -13.80 -35.59 16.44
C ASP A 71 -14.57 -34.63 15.55
N GLU A 72 -15.77 -34.24 15.93
CA GLU A 72 -16.58 -33.25 15.22
C GLU A 72 -15.89 -31.87 15.20
N ILE A 73 -15.45 -31.35 16.36
CA ILE A 73 -14.74 -30.07 16.44
C ILE A 73 -13.43 -30.12 15.65
N TRP A 74 -12.68 -31.24 15.76
CA TRP A 74 -11.43 -31.40 15.05
C TRP A 74 -11.62 -31.49 13.53
N ARG A 75 -12.71 -32.10 13.09
CA ARG A 75 -13.13 -32.12 11.68
C ARG A 75 -13.41 -30.69 11.19
N LYS A 76 -14.08 -29.86 11.98
CA LYS A 76 -14.29 -28.43 11.66
C LYS A 76 -12.99 -27.64 11.58
N VAL A 77 -12.07 -27.82 12.51
CA VAL A 77 -10.74 -27.19 12.44
C VAL A 77 -10.03 -27.53 11.13
N LYS A 78 -10.08 -28.81 10.71
CA LYS A 78 -9.50 -29.24 9.43
C LYS A 78 -10.20 -28.61 8.23
N GLU A 79 -11.54 -28.52 8.25
CA GLU A 79 -12.34 -27.89 7.20
C GLU A 79 -11.95 -26.43 7.00
N TYR A 80 -11.84 -25.64 8.07
CA TYR A 80 -11.38 -24.25 8.00
C TYR A 80 -9.96 -24.12 7.45
N PHE A 81 -9.07 -25.01 7.91
CA PHE A 81 -7.69 -25.01 7.41
C PHE A 81 -7.61 -25.37 5.92
N GLN A 82 -8.43 -26.31 5.46
CA GLN A 82 -8.51 -26.68 4.04
C GLN A 82 -9.00 -25.52 3.18
N ILE A 83 -10.03 -24.81 3.64
CA ILE A 83 -10.51 -23.59 2.94
C ILE A 83 -9.38 -22.57 2.81
N PHE A 84 -8.63 -22.33 3.88
CA PHE A 84 -7.50 -21.38 3.82
C PHE A 84 -6.39 -21.88 2.89
N GLN A 85 -6.15 -23.20 2.80
CA GLN A 85 -5.21 -23.77 1.84
C GLN A 85 -5.70 -23.61 0.39
N GLU A 86 -6.98 -23.81 0.12
CA GLU A 86 -7.56 -23.57 -1.20
C GLU A 86 -7.37 -22.09 -1.61
N TRP A 87 -7.74 -21.15 -0.75
CA TRP A 87 -7.56 -19.73 -1.03
C TRP A 87 -6.08 -19.37 -1.22
N TYR A 88 -5.18 -19.94 -0.44
CA TYR A 88 -3.73 -19.68 -0.54
C TYR A 88 -3.11 -20.20 -1.84
N ASN A 89 -3.61 -21.30 -2.36
CA ASN A 89 -3.08 -21.97 -3.56
C ASN A 89 -3.74 -21.52 -4.85
N ASP A 90 -4.71 -20.64 -4.78
CA ASP A 90 -5.40 -20.08 -5.93
C ASP A 90 -4.98 -18.64 -6.17
N LEU A 91 -4.76 -18.26 -7.44
CA LEU A 91 -4.21 -16.96 -7.78
C LEU A 91 -5.16 -15.81 -7.39
N GLU A 92 -6.41 -15.87 -7.81
CA GLU A 92 -7.40 -14.84 -7.55
C GLU A 92 -7.85 -14.83 -6.11
N LEU A 93 -8.17 -16.01 -5.55
CA LEU A 93 -8.64 -16.12 -4.17
C LEU A 93 -7.61 -15.61 -3.16
N TYR A 94 -6.32 -15.97 -3.33
CA TYR A 94 -5.27 -15.47 -2.46
C TYR A 94 -5.23 -13.95 -2.43
N HIS A 95 -5.25 -13.34 -3.61
CA HIS A 95 -5.08 -11.92 -3.76
C HIS A 95 -6.32 -11.12 -3.33
N TYR A 96 -7.52 -11.54 -3.73
CA TYR A 96 -8.76 -10.82 -3.41
C TYR A 96 -9.17 -11.00 -1.95
N VAL A 97 -9.07 -12.22 -1.40
CA VAL A 97 -9.29 -12.45 0.03
C VAL A 97 -8.27 -11.65 0.85
N GLY A 98 -6.99 -11.71 0.50
CA GLY A 98 -5.94 -10.96 1.18
C GLY A 98 -6.18 -9.45 1.19
N TYR A 99 -6.62 -8.88 0.06
CA TYR A 99 -7.02 -7.48 -0.05
C TYR A 99 -8.20 -7.13 0.86
N LEU A 100 -9.29 -7.90 0.81
CA LEU A 100 -10.50 -7.64 1.60
C LEU A 100 -10.25 -7.76 3.10
N VAL A 101 -9.46 -8.74 3.52
CA VAL A 101 -9.06 -8.92 4.92
C VAL A 101 -8.17 -7.75 5.39
N ASP A 102 -7.29 -7.24 4.52
CA ASP A 102 -6.46 -6.08 4.85
C ASP A 102 -7.29 -4.79 4.97
N ARG A 103 -8.33 -4.64 4.15
CA ARG A 103 -9.24 -3.47 4.16
C ARG A 103 -10.43 -3.62 5.09
N GLY A 104 -10.53 -4.72 5.82
CA GLY A 104 -11.60 -5.05 6.75
C GLY A 104 -11.10 -5.38 8.15
N ASP A 105 -11.93 -6.13 8.86
CA ASP A 105 -11.69 -6.63 10.21
C ASP A 105 -11.88 -8.17 10.26
N ILE A 106 -11.85 -8.74 11.47
CA ILE A 106 -12.08 -10.17 11.66
C ILE A 106 -13.50 -10.59 11.22
N LEU A 107 -14.49 -9.70 11.28
CA LEU A 107 -15.85 -9.98 10.80
C LEU A 107 -15.88 -10.11 9.28
N THR A 108 -15.02 -9.38 8.58
CA THR A 108 -14.83 -9.53 7.14
C THR A 108 -14.41 -10.95 6.79
N LEU A 109 -13.40 -11.51 7.45
CA LEU A 109 -12.96 -12.89 7.23
C LEU A 109 -14.07 -13.90 7.53
N GLN A 110 -14.84 -13.69 8.59
CA GLN A 110 -15.98 -14.56 8.92
C GLN A 110 -17.06 -14.51 7.84
N THR A 111 -17.36 -13.33 7.32
CA THR A 111 -18.32 -13.16 6.22
C THR A 111 -17.84 -13.89 4.96
N LEU A 112 -16.56 -13.77 4.62
CA LEU A 112 -15.96 -14.48 3.48
C LEU A 112 -16.06 -16.02 3.66
N LEU A 113 -15.76 -16.53 4.85
CA LEU A 113 -15.91 -17.96 5.16
C LEU A 113 -17.37 -18.42 5.01
N CYS A 114 -18.34 -17.65 5.53
CA CYS A 114 -19.75 -17.95 5.35
C CYS A 114 -20.13 -18.01 3.87
N LYS A 115 -19.71 -17.01 3.11
CA LYS A 115 -20.02 -16.95 1.68
C LYS A 115 -19.36 -18.07 0.89
N TRP A 116 -18.13 -18.45 1.20
CA TRP A 116 -17.47 -19.60 0.60
C TRP A 116 -18.29 -20.89 0.81
N MET A 117 -18.74 -21.14 2.03
CA MET A 117 -19.51 -22.34 2.37
C MET A 117 -20.94 -22.34 1.79
N GLU A 118 -21.51 -21.16 1.51
CA GLU A 118 -22.85 -21.00 0.91
C GLU A 118 -22.85 -21.09 -0.62
N LYS A 119 -21.70 -20.80 -1.28
CA LYS A 119 -21.62 -20.73 -2.73
C LYS A 119 -21.57 -22.09 -3.39
N SER A 120 -22.24 -22.19 -4.55
CA SER A 120 -22.31 -23.44 -5.33
C SER A 120 -21.07 -23.70 -6.19
N SER A 121 -20.28 -22.65 -6.47
CA SER A 121 -19.07 -22.75 -7.29
C SER A 121 -18.02 -21.74 -6.87
N LYS A 122 -16.76 -21.99 -7.27
CA LYS A 122 -15.65 -21.08 -7.11
C LYS A 122 -15.93 -19.74 -7.82
N ASP A 123 -16.38 -19.77 -9.07
CA ASP A 123 -16.64 -18.58 -9.88
C ASP A 123 -17.67 -17.66 -9.19
N SER A 124 -18.73 -18.22 -8.62
CA SER A 124 -19.72 -17.43 -7.88
C SER A 124 -19.19 -16.78 -6.61
N PHE A 125 -18.13 -17.35 -6.01
CA PHE A 125 -17.44 -16.73 -4.90
C PHE A 125 -16.46 -15.63 -5.37
N GLU A 126 -15.79 -15.83 -6.48
CA GLU A 126 -14.93 -14.80 -7.11
C GLU A 126 -15.75 -13.58 -7.51
N ASP A 127 -16.92 -13.74 -8.13
CA ASP A 127 -17.85 -12.65 -8.43
C ASP A 127 -18.23 -11.87 -7.16
N TYR A 128 -18.53 -12.59 -6.08
CA TYR A 128 -18.81 -11.97 -4.79
C TYR A 128 -17.61 -11.16 -4.27
N LEU A 129 -16.38 -11.69 -4.36
CA LEU A 129 -15.17 -10.97 -3.93
C LEU A 129 -14.98 -9.69 -4.75
N ILE A 130 -15.17 -9.75 -6.06
CA ILE A 130 -15.09 -8.59 -6.96
C ILE A 130 -16.10 -7.51 -6.56
N ASP A 131 -17.33 -7.88 -6.26
CA ASP A 131 -18.36 -6.94 -5.82
C ASP A 131 -18.01 -6.27 -4.47
N GLN A 132 -17.46 -7.06 -3.52
CA GLN A 132 -16.99 -6.51 -2.25
C GLN A 132 -15.81 -5.54 -2.45
N ILE A 133 -14.89 -5.84 -3.36
CA ILE A 133 -13.76 -4.98 -3.71
C ILE A 133 -14.25 -3.68 -4.34
N LYS A 134 -15.19 -3.73 -5.30
CA LYS A 134 -15.82 -2.53 -5.88
C LYS A 134 -16.41 -1.62 -4.81
N GLY A 135 -17.07 -2.19 -3.80
CA GLY A 135 -17.60 -1.44 -2.67
C GLY A 135 -16.54 -0.66 -1.88
N LYS A 136 -15.29 -1.16 -1.81
CA LYS A 136 -14.17 -0.45 -1.16
C LYS A 136 -13.62 0.70 -2.00
N LEU A 137 -13.90 0.75 -3.30
CA LEU A 137 -13.41 1.78 -4.22
C LEU A 137 -14.34 2.98 -4.38
N ASN A 138 -15.54 2.96 -3.80
CA ASN A 138 -16.58 3.98 -4.02
C ASN A 138 -16.12 5.44 -3.89
N LYS A 139 -15.09 5.71 -3.07
CA LYS A 139 -14.55 7.06 -2.86
C LYS A 139 -13.40 7.43 -3.78
N CYS A 140 -12.81 6.48 -4.50
CA CYS A 140 -11.59 6.68 -5.27
C CYS A 140 -11.63 6.07 -6.68
N SER A 141 -12.77 5.58 -7.15
CA SER A 141 -12.94 5.01 -8.48
C SER A 141 -12.85 6.03 -9.61
N ASP A 142 -13.07 7.31 -9.34
CA ASP A 142 -12.84 8.40 -10.29
C ASP A 142 -11.36 8.76 -10.32
N LEU A 143 -10.67 8.39 -11.39
CA LEU A 143 -9.24 8.60 -11.59
C LEU A 143 -8.89 10.06 -11.91
N THR A 144 -9.87 10.86 -12.30
CA THR A 144 -9.71 12.29 -12.62
C THR A 144 -10.03 13.20 -11.45
N ARG A 145 -10.43 12.63 -10.32
CA ARG A 145 -10.74 13.38 -9.09
C ARG A 145 -9.51 14.13 -8.60
N LYS A 146 -9.70 15.45 -8.31
CA LYS A 146 -8.75 16.26 -7.56
C LYS A 146 -8.96 16.03 -6.05
N TYR A 147 -7.89 15.78 -5.33
CA TYR A 147 -7.87 15.75 -3.85
C TYR A 147 -7.58 17.16 -3.32
N GLY A 148 -7.77 17.41 -2.01
CA GLY A 148 -7.64 18.75 -1.44
C GLY A 148 -6.32 19.45 -1.78
N ASP A 149 -6.29 20.79 -1.76
CA ASP A 149 -5.14 21.60 -2.20
C ASP A 149 -3.87 21.33 -1.36
N THR A 150 -4.02 20.89 -0.13
CA THR A 150 -2.93 20.43 0.76
C THR A 150 -2.69 18.91 0.70
N GLY A 151 -3.35 18.18 -0.24
CA GLY A 151 -3.35 16.71 -0.28
C GLY A 151 -4.22 16.08 0.81
N GLU A 152 -5.11 16.85 1.43
CA GLU A 152 -6.13 16.32 2.34
C GLU A 152 -6.96 15.26 1.61
N ASN A 153 -7.33 14.22 2.35
CA ASN A 153 -8.08 13.08 1.83
C ASN A 153 -7.33 12.22 0.77
N LYS A 154 -6.06 12.47 0.51
CA LYS A 154 -5.28 11.58 -0.40
C LYS A 154 -5.27 10.12 0.07
N THR A 155 -5.41 9.87 1.38
CA THR A 155 -5.52 8.52 1.95
C THR A 155 -6.73 7.74 1.43
N GLU A 156 -7.75 8.42 0.89
CA GLU A 156 -8.89 7.78 0.24
C GLU A 156 -8.48 6.98 -1.01
N CYS A 157 -7.32 7.30 -1.64
CA CYS A 157 -6.75 6.54 -2.76
C CYS A 157 -6.09 5.22 -2.35
N LEU A 158 -5.81 4.99 -1.05
CA LEU A 158 -5.06 3.82 -0.59
C LEU A 158 -5.69 2.50 -1.04
N PRO A 159 -7.03 2.29 -0.94
CA PRO A 159 -7.66 1.07 -1.42
C PRO A 159 -7.40 0.82 -2.92
N LEU A 160 -7.49 1.84 -3.74
CA LEU A 160 -7.29 1.74 -5.19
C LEU A 160 -5.83 1.46 -5.54
N LEU A 161 -4.88 2.17 -4.95
CA LEU A 161 -3.45 1.96 -5.20
C LEU A 161 -2.96 0.60 -4.68
N LEU A 162 -3.50 0.11 -3.55
CA LEU A 162 -3.23 -1.25 -3.10
C LEU A 162 -3.77 -2.28 -4.09
N LEU A 163 -5.03 -2.13 -4.54
CA LEU A 163 -5.63 -3.03 -5.52
C LEU A 163 -4.87 -3.01 -6.85
N PHE A 164 -4.44 -1.84 -7.32
CA PHE A 164 -3.63 -1.71 -8.53
C PHE A 164 -2.32 -2.51 -8.43
N ASN A 165 -1.62 -2.46 -7.28
CA ASN A 165 -0.44 -3.28 -7.04
C ASN A 165 -0.75 -4.79 -7.08
N ILE A 166 -1.84 -5.21 -6.44
CA ILE A 166 -2.27 -6.60 -6.38
C ILE A 166 -2.70 -7.10 -7.76
N GLN A 167 -3.52 -6.34 -8.48
CA GLN A 167 -4.00 -6.71 -9.81
C GLN A 167 -2.87 -6.77 -10.85
N THR A 168 -1.88 -5.91 -10.72
CA THR A 168 -0.68 -5.97 -11.55
C THR A 168 0.05 -7.30 -11.37
N VAL A 169 0.18 -7.79 -10.12
CA VAL A 169 0.77 -9.12 -9.84
C VAL A 169 -0.07 -10.24 -10.45
N ILE A 170 -1.40 -10.18 -10.36
CA ILE A 170 -2.29 -11.17 -10.97
C ILE A 170 -2.10 -11.19 -12.49
N ASN A 171 -2.11 -10.02 -13.14
CA ASN A 171 -1.96 -9.92 -14.60
C ASN A 171 -0.60 -10.46 -15.07
N GLN A 172 0.49 -10.14 -14.37
CA GLN A 172 1.82 -10.70 -14.66
C GLN A 172 1.85 -12.23 -14.58
N ASN A 173 1.17 -12.83 -13.60
CA ASN A 173 1.06 -14.28 -13.53
C ASN A 173 0.27 -14.86 -14.71
N LYS A 174 -0.84 -14.23 -15.11
CA LYS A 174 -1.65 -14.67 -16.26
C LYS A 174 -0.84 -14.60 -17.57
N GLU A 175 -0.05 -13.55 -17.75
CA GLU A 175 0.85 -13.40 -18.91
C GLU A 175 1.92 -14.51 -18.94
N LEU A 176 2.51 -14.86 -17.80
CA LEU A 176 3.51 -15.92 -17.68
C LEU A 176 2.92 -17.31 -18.00
N VAL A 177 1.71 -17.62 -17.52
CA VAL A 177 1.02 -18.88 -17.82
C VAL A 177 0.69 -18.98 -19.32
N ASN A 178 0.21 -17.91 -19.92
CA ASN A 178 -0.12 -17.87 -21.34
C ASN A 178 1.10 -18.00 -22.28
N SER A 179 2.31 -17.77 -21.74
CA SER A 179 3.54 -17.86 -22.52
C SER A 179 4.13 -19.29 -22.65
N ASP A 180 3.47 -20.32 -22.13
CA ASP A 180 3.91 -21.74 -22.12
C ASP A 180 5.32 -21.98 -21.52
N LYS A 181 5.91 -20.97 -20.89
CA LYS A 181 7.30 -21.02 -20.39
C LYS A 181 7.46 -21.63 -19.01
N TYR A 182 6.36 -21.74 -18.24
CA TYR A 182 6.42 -22.21 -16.85
C TYR A 182 5.33 -23.24 -16.61
N GLY A 183 5.72 -24.36 -15.96
CA GLY A 183 4.80 -25.45 -15.59
C GLY A 183 3.71 -24.98 -14.64
N VAL A 184 2.55 -25.61 -14.77
CA VAL A 184 1.37 -25.39 -13.94
C VAL A 184 1.69 -25.62 -12.47
N GLY A 185 1.41 -24.66 -11.58
CA GLY A 185 1.33 -24.90 -10.14
C GLY A 185 2.01 -23.89 -9.21
N THR A 186 2.85 -22.98 -9.70
CA THR A 186 3.43 -21.90 -8.87
C THR A 186 3.16 -20.55 -9.49
N PHE A 187 2.71 -19.61 -8.68
CA PHE A 187 2.52 -18.23 -9.08
C PHE A 187 3.20 -17.26 -8.10
N TYR A 188 3.57 -16.09 -8.60
CA TYR A 188 4.06 -15.01 -7.75
C TYR A 188 2.91 -14.45 -6.93
N LYS A 189 3.13 -14.32 -5.62
CA LYS A 189 2.15 -13.78 -4.66
C LYS A 189 2.50 -12.36 -4.28
N PHE A 190 1.49 -11.49 -4.20
CA PHE A 190 1.67 -10.21 -3.50
C PHE A 190 2.03 -10.52 -2.03
N PRO A 191 3.16 -10.01 -1.51
CA PRO A 191 3.69 -10.45 -0.22
C PRO A 191 2.96 -9.79 0.95
N PHE A 192 1.71 -10.19 1.21
CA PHE A 192 0.92 -9.67 2.34
C PHE A 192 1.65 -9.75 3.68
N HIS A 193 2.50 -10.75 3.88
CA HIS A 193 3.28 -10.89 5.10
C HIS A 193 4.29 -9.75 5.29
N LEU A 194 4.95 -9.27 4.23
CA LEU A 194 5.84 -8.11 4.28
C LEU A 194 5.05 -6.82 4.38
N TYR A 195 3.99 -6.68 3.59
CA TYR A 195 3.09 -5.53 3.62
C TYR A 195 2.51 -5.28 5.02
N LYS A 196 2.02 -6.34 5.69
CA LYS A 196 1.45 -6.24 7.03
C LYS A 196 2.51 -6.04 8.13
N LYS A 197 3.72 -6.61 7.98
CA LYS A 197 4.83 -6.40 8.92
C LYS A 197 5.29 -4.94 9.00
N GLU A 198 5.22 -4.19 7.91
CA GLU A 198 5.53 -2.75 7.93
C GLU A 198 4.58 -1.97 8.85
N ARG A 199 3.33 -2.38 9.02
CA ARG A 199 2.38 -1.77 9.95
C ARG A 199 2.66 -2.05 11.42
N GLN A 200 3.40 -3.11 11.73
CA GLN A 200 3.71 -3.52 13.12
C GLN A 200 4.92 -2.80 13.72
N LYS A 201 5.69 -2.06 12.94
CA LYS A 201 6.85 -1.35 13.47
C LYS A 201 6.40 -0.34 14.50
N VAL A 202 7.11 -0.30 15.63
CA VAL A 202 6.89 0.70 16.67
C VAL A 202 7.00 2.09 16.05
N ASN A 203 5.99 2.93 16.27
CA ASN A 203 5.84 4.27 15.68
C ASN A 203 5.56 4.32 14.17
N SER A 204 5.27 3.19 13.49
CA SER A 204 4.84 3.22 12.09
C SER A 204 3.35 3.55 11.98
N LYS A 205 3.02 4.52 11.13
CA LYS A 205 1.64 4.80 10.71
C LYS A 205 1.14 3.79 9.66
N GLY A 206 1.99 2.82 9.29
CA GLY A 206 1.70 1.81 8.29
C GLY A 206 1.98 2.29 6.87
N TRP A 207 1.01 2.14 5.98
CA TRP A 207 1.12 2.54 4.58
C TRP A 207 0.45 3.90 4.36
N GLU A 208 1.14 4.76 3.64
CA GLU A 208 0.72 6.13 3.34
C GLU A 208 0.68 6.35 1.83
N ILE A 209 -0.08 7.37 1.42
CA ILE A 209 -0.07 7.88 0.06
C ILE A 209 0.91 9.03 -0.01
N GLU A 210 1.92 8.88 -0.84
CA GLU A 210 3.00 9.84 -0.99
C GLU A 210 2.95 10.53 -2.35
N HIS A 211 3.26 11.84 -2.38
CA HIS A 211 3.44 12.57 -3.62
C HIS A 211 4.74 12.14 -4.31
N ILE A 212 4.66 11.73 -5.56
CA ILE A 212 5.82 11.37 -6.38
C ILE A 212 6.65 12.62 -6.66
N ALA A 213 6.06 13.61 -7.31
CA ALA A 213 6.60 14.96 -7.35
C ALA A 213 6.15 15.72 -6.11
N SER A 214 7.10 16.22 -5.32
CA SER A 214 6.82 16.90 -4.05
C SER A 214 5.93 18.13 -4.25
N ASN A 215 5.01 18.34 -3.30
CA ASN A 215 4.16 19.51 -3.27
C ASN A 215 4.92 20.66 -2.57
N ALA A 216 4.95 21.86 -3.19
CA ALA A 216 5.60 23.03 -2.61
C ALA A 216 4.95 23.51 -1.29
N GLY A 217 3.67 23.13 -1.05
CA GLY A 217 2.92 23.51 0.15
C GLY A 217 3.22 22.72 1.43
N ASP A 218 4.04 21.66 1.39
CA ASP A 218 4.30 20.84 2.57
C ASP A 218 5.17 21.59 3.59
N ASN A 219 4.70 21.67 4.83
CA ASN A 219 5.36 22.40 5.91
C ASN A 219 6.55 21.65 6.49
N LEU A 220 7.75 22.18 6.29
CA LEU A 220 8.97 21.77 6.99
C LEU A 220 9.11 22.55 8.30
N THR A 221 8.89 21.88 9.43
CA THR A 221 8.86 22.57 10.75
C THR A 221 10.24 22.72 11.39
N LYS A 222 11.16 21.77 11.19
CA LYS A 222 12.50 21.78 11.82
C LYS A 222 13.53 22.39 10.90
N LEU A 223 14.40 23.25 11.44
CA LEU A 223 15.50 23.90 10.69
C LEU A 223 16.41 22.88 10.00
N GLU A 224 16.71 21.76 10.66
CA GLU A 224 17.51 20.69 10.06
C GLU A 224 16.86 20.10 8.81
N ASN A 225 15.56 19.85 8.84
CA ASN A 225 14.81 19.36 7.68
C ASN A 225 14.79 20.37 6.53
N LYS A 226 14.71 21.67 6.85
CA LYS A 226 14.82 22.76 5.87
C LYS A 226 16.20 22.75 5.18
N LYS A 227 17.26 22.54 5.94
CA LYS A 227 18.64 22.44 5.42
C LYS A 227 18.81 21.19 4.55
N ILE A 228 18.34 20.02 5.00
CA ILE A 228 18.39 18.76 4.23
C ILE A 228 17.59 18.89 2.93
N PHE A 229 16.41 19.51 2.96
CA PHE A 229 15.61 19.79 1.77
C PHE A 229 16.40 20.61 0.73
N LEU A 230 17.01 21.72 1.14
CA LEU A 230 17.79 22.56 0.24
C LEU A 230 19.05 21.84 -0.29
N ALA A 231 19.71 21.05 0.53
CA ALA A 231 20.83 20.20 0.10
C ALA A 231 20.38 19.15 -0.91
N SER A 232 19.20 18.54 -0.72
CA SER A 232 18.59 17.58 -1.64
C SER A 232 18.27 18.21 -3.00
N ILE A 233 17.77 19.45 -3.02
CA ILE A 233 17.55 20.21 -4.25
C ILE A 233 18.87 20.50 -4.96
N LYS A 234 19.88 20.99 -4.21
CA LYS A 234 21.22 21.25 -4.77
C LYS A 234 21.87 20.00 -5.36
N TYR A 235 21.65 18.84 -4.74
CA TYR A 235 22.12 17.55 -5.22
C TYR A 235 21.40 17.11 -6.50
N SER A 236 20.12 17.42 -6.63
CA SER A 236 19.25 16.87 -7.68
C SER A 236 19.23 17.70 -8.98
N PHE A 237 19.54 19.00 -8.89
CA PHE A 237 19.37 19.92 -10.03
C PHE A 237 20.59 20.81 -10.25
N GLU A 238 20.89 21.03 -11.52
CA GLU A 238 21.87 22.05 -11.88
C GLU A 238 21.33 23.45 -11.62
N MET A 239 22.15 24.29 -11.01
CA MET A 239 21.81 25.66 -10.61
C MET A 239 22.96 26.57 -10.93
N ASN A 240 22.63 27.87 -11.11
CA ASN A 240 23.65 28.94 -11.21
C ASN A 240 24.36 29.14 -9.86
N ASP A 241 25.56 29.68 -9.91
CA ASP A 241 26.42 29.88 -8.72
C ASP A 241 25.78 30.81 -7.68
N LYS A 242 24.97 31.79 -8.11
CA LYS A 242 24.27 32.70 -7.21
C LYS A 242 23.28 31.94 -6.32
N LEU A 243 22.47 31.07 -6.89
CA LEU A 243 21.49 30.27 -6.13
C LEU A 243 22.19 29.25 -5.25
N LYS A 244 23.23 28.58 -5.76
CA LYS A 244 24.09 27.65 -4.96
C LYS A 244 24.69 28.39 -3.76
N GLY A 245 25.16 29.64 -3.95
CA GLY A 245 25.70 30.46 -2.87
C GLY A 245 24.66 30.79 -1.80
N LYS A 246 23.43 31.16 -2.19
CA LYS A 246 22.33 31.37 -1.24
C LYS A 246 21.99 30.11 -0.44
N ILE A 247 21.89 28.94 -1.09
CA ILE A 247 21.63 27.68 -0.44
C ILE A 247 22.74 27.32 0.56
N ASN A 248 24.02 27.44 0.15
CA ASN A 248 25.15 27.14 1.01
C ASN A 248 25.19 28.07 2.24
N ASN A 249 24.91 29.34 2.05
CA ASN A 249 24.82 30.31 3.16
C ASN A 249 23.69 29.95 4.13
N PHE A 250 22.51 29.56 3.60
CA PHE A 250 21.40 29.11 4.46
C PHE A 250 21.75 27.83 5.24
N ILE A 251 22.35 26.84 4.60
CA ILE A 251 22.73 25.59 5.26
C ILE A 251 23.75 25.86 6.38
N GLY A 252 24.73 26.77 6.16
CA GLY A 252 25.73 27.14 7.18
C GLY A 252 25.16 27.97 8.30
N ASN A 253 24.51 29.07 7.98
CA ASN A 253 24.20 30.15 8.91
C ASN A 253 22.72 30.58 8.93
N GLY A 254 21.83 29.91 8.17
CA GLY A 254 20.43 30.31 8.03
C GLY A 254 19.61 30.11 9.31
N THR A 255 18.65 31.01 9.47
CA THR A 255 17.59 30.94 10.50
C THR A 255 16.25 30.62 9.85
N GLU A 256 15.24 30.34 10.63
CA GLU A 256 13.90 29.99 10.11
C GLU A 256 13.29 31.11 9.26
N ASP A 257 13.57 32.35 9.58
CA ASP A 257 12.98 33.55 8.95
C ASP A 257 13.35 33.69 7.46
N ASN A 258 14.51 33.18 7.04
CA ASN A 258 15.02 33.34 5.67
C ASN A 258 14.67 32.15 4.77
N PHE A 259 13.97 31.13 5.28
CA PHE A 259 13.73 29.91 4.56
C PHE A 259 12.69 30.05 3.44
N GLU A 260 11.56 30.71 3.72
CA GLU A 260 10.41 30.66 2.79
C GLU A 260 10.70 31.47 1.49
N GLU A 261 11.44 32.55 1.57
CA GLU A 261 11.87 33.31 0.38
C GLU A 261 12.79 32.43 -0.50
N LEU A 262 13.82 31.84 0.11
CA LEU A 262 14.75 30.95 -0.60
C LEU A 262 14.05 29.72 -1.16
N ARG A 263 13.15 29.11 -0.38
CA ARG A 263 12.31 27.99 -0.81
C ARG A 263 11.50 28.34 -2.05
N SER A 264 10.81 29.50 -2.05
CA SER A 264 10.02 29.94 -3.20
C SER A 264 10.88 30.12 -4.46
N GLU A 265 12.06 30.74 -4.33
CA GLU A 265 13.00 30.89 -5.45
C GLU A 265 13.47 29.53 -6.01
N VAL A 266 13.77 28.59 -5.12
CA VAL A 266 14.23 27.25 -5.46
C VAL A 266 13.10 26.40 -6.09
N CYS A 267 11.90 26.45 -5.51
CA CYS A 267 10.75 25.67 -6.03
C CYS A 267 10.35 26.13 -7.43
N LYS A 268 10.32 27.44 -7.71
CA LYS A 268 10.08 27.95 -9.08
C LYS A 268 11.06 27.35 -10.09
N LYS A 269 12.33 27.20 -9.70
CA LYS A 269 13.32 26.53 -10.55
C LYS A 269 13.00 25.05 -10.75
N CYS A 270 12.56 24.34 -9.71
CA CYS A 270 12.20 22.93 -9.77
C CYS A 270 10.91 22.71 -10.57
N GLU A 271 9.90 23.58 -10.43
CA GLU A 271 8.67 23.53 -11.22
C GLU A 271 8.97 23.63 -12.72
N SER A 272 9.89 24.50 -13.12
CA SER A 272 10.33 24.58 -14.52
C SER A 272 11.02 23.31 -15.04
N LEU A 273 11.45 22.41 -14.13
CA LEU A 273 12.10 21.15 -14.46
C LEU A 273 11.18 19.94 -14.34
N THR A 274 10.09 20.03 -13.56
CA THR A 274 9.17 18.88 -13.29
C THR A 274 7.99 18.82 -14.25
N SER A 275 7.65 19.89 -14.95
CA SER A 275 6.52 20.01 -15.88
C SER A 275 5.13 19.56 -15.34
N ILE A 276 4.99 19.33 -14.03
CA ILE A 276 3.69 19.15 -13.39
C ILE A 276 3.32 20.44 -12.63
N PRO A 277 2.33 21.21 -13.10
CA PRO A 277 1.87 22.40 -12.40
C PRO A 277 1.38 22.09 -10.99
N ASP A 278 1.59 22.99 -10.03
CA ASP A 278 1.18 22.79 -8.64
C ASP A 278 -0.32 22.47 -8.49
N CYS A 279 -1.17 23.14 -9.29
CA CYS A 279 -2.62 22.88 -9.30
C CYS A 279 -2.98 21.45 -9.76
N LYS A 280 -2.04 20.73 -10.38
CA LYS A 280 -2.22 19.35 -10.89
C LYS A 280 -1.48 18.30 -10.05
N LYS A 281 -0.77 18.67 -8.99
CA LYS A 281 -0.03 17.73 -8.13
C LYS A 281 -0.93 16.85 -7.25
N ASN A 282 -2.16 17.27 -6.97
CA ASN A 282 -3.10 16.56 -6.09
C ASN A 282 -4.09 15.66 -6.85
N TYR A 283 -3.59 14.94 -7.85
CA TYR A 283 -4.31 13.89 -8.58
C TYR A 283 -3.61 12.55 -8.38
N ILE A 284 -4.33 11.46 -8.60
CA ILE A 284 -3.83 10.10 -8.38
C ILE A 284 -2.56 9.80 -9.21
N TRP A 285 -2.39 10.40 -10.35
CA TRP A 285 -1.19 10.27 -11.19
C TRP A 285 0.11 10.74 -10.54
N ASN A 286 0.02 11.46 -9.43
CA ASN A 286 1.16 11.91 -8.63
C ASN A 286 1.22 11.23 -7.25
N PHE A 287 0.47 10.15 -7.06
CA PHE A 287 0.41 9.42 -5.79
C PHE A 287 0.98 8.03 -5.92
N ALA A 288 1.76 7.61 -4.93
CA ALA A 288 2.30 6.26 -4.81
C ALA A 288 2.06 5.72 -3.40
N LEU A 289 1.88 4.40 -3.30
CA LEU A 289 1.75 3.71 -2.03
C LEU A 289 3.14 3.46 -1.45
N LEU A 290 3.42 4.01 -0.27
CA LEU A 290 4.71 3.88 0.39
C LEU A 290 4.54 3.64 1.89
N ASP A 291 5.50 2.97 2.52
CA ASP A 291 5.50 2.85 3.97
C ASP A 291 5.91 4.15 4.67
N SER A 292 5.31 4.41 5.83
CA SER A 292 5.52 5.65 6.58
C SER A 292 6.99 5.88 6.96
N THR A 293 7.74 4.80 7.23
CA THR A 293 9.15 4.93 7.66
C THR A 293 10.05 5.41 6.53
N THR A 294 9.82 4.98 5.29
CA THR A 294 10.54 5.48 4.12
C THR A 294 10.10 6.91 3.78
N ASN A 295 8.79 7.19 3.91
CA ASN A 295 8.25 8.53 3.69
C ASN A 295 8.84 9.57 4.67
N GLU A 296 8.92 9.24 5.95
CA GLU A 296 9.52 10.11 6.97
C GLU A 296 11.01 10.41 6.73
N GLU A 297 11.78 9.47 6.15
CA GLU A 297 13.23 9.63 5.95
C GLU A 297 13.57 10.65 4.86
N TYR A 298 12.84 10.68 3.74
CA TYR A 298 13.17 11.62 2.67
C TYR A 298 12.29 12.87 2.66
N GLN A 299 11.25 12.91 3.51
CA GLN A 299 10.36 14.07 3.65
C GLN A 299 9.92 14.65 2.29
N ASN A 300 10.09 15.95 2.10
CA ASN A 300 9.75 16.63 0.85
C ASN A 300 10.89 16.66 -0.18
N ALA A 301 11.82 15.71 -0.12
CA ALA A 301 12.92 15.61 -1.07
C ALA A 301 12.43 15.55 -2.53
N PRO A 302 13.21 16.07 -3.49
CA PRO A 302 12.88 15.97 -4.91
C PRO A 302 12.92 14.52 -5.40
N PHE A 303 12.30 14.26 -6.55
CA PHE A 303 12.16 12.94 -7.13
C PHE A 303 13.47 12.10 -7.17
N PRO A 304 14.64 12.63 -7.56
CA PRO A 304 15.87 11.85 -7.58
C PRO A 304 16.26 11.28 -6.21
N VAL A 305 16.10 12.05 -5.16
CA VAL A 305 16.43 11.63 -3.79
C VAL A 305 15.39 10.62 -3.28
N LYS A 306 14.10 10.85 -3.52
CA LYS A 306 13.05 9.86 -3.25
C LYS A 306 13.33 8.53 -3.95
N ARG A 307 13.71 8.59 -5.22
CA ARG A 307 14.09 7.41 -6.01
C ARG A 307 15.22 6.62 -5.34
N ILE A 308 16.28 7.29 -4.88
CA ILE A 308 17.39 6.62 -4.18
C ILE A 308 16.88 5.89 -2.93
N CYS A 309 16.04 6.54 -2.12
CA CYS A 309 15.49 5.94 -0.90
C CYS A 309 14.62 4.72 -1.19
N VAL A 310 13.71 4.82 -2.17
CA VAL A 310 12.82 3.73 -2.56
C VAL A 310 13.60 2.54 -3.14
N LEU A 311 14.58 2.77 -4.02
CA LEU A 311 15.40 1.69 -4.58
C LEU A 311 16.33 1.06 -3.53
N ALA A 312 16.83 1.83 -2.55
CA ALA A 312 17.58 1.28 -1.43
C ALA A 312 16.69 0.34 -0.59
N LYS A 313 15.43 0.71 -0.36
CA LYS A 313 14.49 -0.13 0.38
C LYS A 313 14.21 -1.46 -0.34
N GLU A 314 14.13 -1.49 -1.64
CA GLU A 314 14.00 -2.73 -2.40
C GLU A 314 15.16 -3.69 -2.15
N GLN A 315 16.36 -3.14 -1.88
CA GLN A 315 17.56 -3.90 -1.51
C GLN A 315 17.66 -4.24 -0.02
N GLY A 316 16.60 -4.01 0.76
CA GLY A 316 16.60 -4.21 2.21
C GLY A 316 17.44 -3.19 2.99
N LYS A 317 17.60 -1.99 2.43
CA LYS A 317 18.33 -0.89 3.05
C LYS A 317 17.36 0.27 3.36
N LYS A 318 17.46 0.82 4.55
CA LYS A 318 16.78 2.04 4.94
C LYS A 318 17.75 3.21 4.73
N ALA A 319 17.44 4.10 3.79
CA ALA A 319 18.22 5.31 3.57
C ALA A 319 17.92 6.35 4.63
N LYS A 320 18.95 7.05 5.10
CA LYS A 320 18.83 8.21 5.99
C LYS A 320 19.51 9.41 5.35
N LEU A 321 18.79 10.53 5.30
CA LEU A 321 19.30 11.78 4.78
C LEU A 321 19.91 12.63 5.90
N GLY A 322 21.02 13.26 5.63
CA GLY A 322 21.70 14.18 6.54
C GLY A 322 22.65 15.09 5.76
N LEU A 323 23.46 15.86 6.48
CA LEU A 323 24.50 16.69 5.91
C LEU A 323 25.89 16.16 6.30
N ASN A 324 26.87 16.32 5.40
CA ASN A 324 28.26 16.08 5.72
C ASN A 324 28.92 17.35 6.31
N GLU A 325 30.20 17.26 6.66
CA GLU A 325 30.98 18.39 7.20
C GLU A 325 31.09 19.58 6.23
N SER A 326 30.93 19.34 4.93
CA SER A 326 30.92 20.36 3.88
C SER A 326 29.52 20.93 3.59
N ASN A 327 28.52 20.62 4.43
CA ASN A 327 27.13 21.03 4.23
C ASN A 327 26.50 20.52 2.91
N GLU A 328 26.90 19.33 2.47
CA GLU A 328 26.33 18.67 1.31
C GLU A 328 25.46 17.50 1.74
N LEU A 329 24.49 17.11 0.88
CA LEU A 329 23.62 15.95 1.15
C LEU A 329 24.48 14.69 1.35
N LYS A 330 24.30 14.04 2.50
CA LYS A 330 24.86 12.74 2.84
C LYS A 330 23.73 11.73 2.96
N ILE A 331 23.83 10.63 2.23
CA ILE A 331 22.90 9.50 2.32
C ILE A 331 23.62 8.34 2.98
N THR A 332 23.09 7.85 4.09
CA THR A 332 23.60 6.67 4.82
C THR A 332 22.53 5.58 4.78
N TYR A 333 22.94 4.34 5.03
CA TYR A 333 22.05 3.18 4.92
C TYR A 333 22.10 2.33 6.18
N GLU A 334 20.93 1.88 6.61
CA GLU A 334 20.73 0.90 7.67
C GLU A 334 19.98 -0.32 7.10
N ASN A 335 19.98 -1.44 7.82
CA ASN A 335 19.21 -2.62 7.43
C ASN A 335 17.71 -2.35 7.61
N GLY A 336 16.91 -2.79 6.64
CA GLY A 336 15.46 -2.64 6.60
C GLY A 336 14.76 -3.87 6.02
N ILE A 337 13.44 -3.80 5.91
CA ILE A 337 12.64 -4.82 5.21
C ILE A 337 12.74 -4.55 3.70
N ALA A 338 13.13 -5.58 2.94
CA ALA A 338 13.24 -5.53 1.49
C ALA A 338 11.84 -5.67 0.84
N PHE A 339 11.04 -4.63 0.89
CA PHE A 339 9.75 -4.63 0.22
C PHE A 339 9.33 -3.22 -0.21
N VAL A 340 9.09 -3.07 -1.50
CA VAL A 340 8.43 -1.91 -2.12
C VAL A 340 7.28 -2.45 -2.96
N PRO A 341 6.06 -1.88 -2.89
CA PRO A 341 4.96 -2.31 -3.75
C PRO A 341 5.36 -2.23 -5.23
N PRO A 342 5.04 -3.23 -6.06
CA PRO A 342 5.54 -3.32 -7.44
C PRO A 342 5.26 -2.07 -8.29
N CYS A 343 4.06 -1.50 -8.16
CA CYS A 343 3.70 -0.30 -8.91
C CYS A 343 4.44 0.95 -8.41
N THR A 344 4.73 1.05 -7.11
CA THR A 344 5.57 2.11 -6.55
C THR A 344 7.00 2.00 -7.09
N ARG A 345 7.59 0.79 -7.11
CA ARG A 345 8.88 0.55 -7.75
C ARG A 345 8.87 1.00 -9.21
N ASN A 346 7.85 0.61 -9.97
CA ASN A 346 7.72 0.97 -11.39
C ASN A 346 7.65 2.49 -11.62
N VAL A 347 6.97 3.23 -10.73
CA VAL A 347 6.95 4.70 -10.73
C VAL A 347 8.36 5.26 -10.58
N PHE A 348 9.10 4.84 -9.57
CA PHE A 348 10.44 5.37 -9.29
C PHE A 348 11.52 4.85 -10.24
N THR A 349 11.28 3.76 -10.98
CA THR A 349 12.12 3.31 -12.11
C THR A 349 11.67 3.86 -13.45
N LYS A 350 10.54 4.59 -13.50
CA LYS A 350 9.88 5.09 -14.72
C LYS A 350 9.50 4.00 -15.72
N ALA A 351 9.15 2.82 -15.21
CA ALA A 351 8.86 1.64 -16.03
C ALA A 351 7.53 1.75 -16.84
N TYR A 352 6.72 2.77 -16.60
CA TYR A 352 5.49 3.02 -17.37
C TYR A 352 5.71 3.86 -18.62
N THR A 353 6.84 4.56 -18.73
CA THR A 353 7.18 5.45 -19.84
C THR A 353 8.26 4.80 -20.68
N GLU A 354 8.00 4.54 -21.96
CA GLU A 354 8.96 3.86 -22.85
C GLU A 354 10.25 4.68 -23.03
N ILE A 355 10.11 5.99 -23.26
CA ILE A 355 11.24 6.91 -23.41
C ILE A 355 11.02 8.11 -22.47
N PRO A 356 11.54 8.07 -21.23
CA PRO A 356 11.37 9.16 -20.29
C PRO A 356 12.03 10.45 -20.80
N THR A 357 11.28 11.54 -20.84
CA THR A 357 11.75 12.87 -21.27
C THR A 357 12.70 13.51 -20.26
N ALA A 358 12.58 13.20 -18.98
CA ALA A 358 13.40 13.71 -17.91
C ALA A 358 13.72 12.61 -16.87
N LEU A 359 14.98 12.22 -16.72
CA LEU A 359 15.38 11.18 -15.77
C LEU A 359 15.35 11.66 -14.31
N ASN A 360 15.53 12.95 -14.09
CA ASN A 360 15.67 13.56 -12.75
C ASN A 360 14.38 14.23 -12.25
N ALA A 361 13.24 14.01 -12.91
CA ALA A 361 11.97 14.59 -12.51
C ALA A 361 10.82 13.61 -12.81
N TRP A 362 9.73 13.72 -12.07
CA TRP A 362 8.45 13.11 -12.41
C TRP A 362 7.69 14.09 -13.30
N ALA A 363 7.72 13.87 -14.59
CA ALA A 363 7.14 14.74 -15.60
C ALA A 363 5.66 14.43 -15.85
N LEU A 364 4.96 15.36 -16.52
CA LEU A 364 3.54 15.16 -16.90
C LEU A 364 3.35 13.95 -17.79
N ASP A 365 4.31 13.65 -18.67
CA ASP A 365 4.31 12.47 -19.52
C ASP A 365 4.39 11.16 -18.71
N ASP A 366 5.23 11.11 -17.67
CA ASP A 366 5.28 9.97 -16.74
C ASP A 366 3.95 9.78 -16.00
N ALA A 367 3.35 10.89 -15.55
CA ALA A 367 2.07 10.90 -14.86
C ALA A 367 0.93 10.42 -15.76
N GLU A 368 0.93 10.83 -17.04
CA GLU A 368 -0.02 10.39 -18.05
C GLU A 368 0.04 8.88 -18.25
N HIS A 369 1.22 8.32 -18.50
CA HIS A 369 1.40 6.88 -18.71
C HIS A 369 1.00 6.07 -17.46
N TYR A 370 1.35 6.57 -16.29
CA TYR A 370 0.97 5.95 -15.03
C TYR A 370 -0.54 5.91 -14.82
N LEU A 371 -1.25 7.02 -15.07
CA LEU A 371 -2.71 7.09 -14.96
C LEU A 371 -3.41 6.18 -15.96
N LYS A 372 -2.95 6.16 -17.20
CA LYS A 372 -3.46 5.25 -18.25
C LYS A 372 -3.27 3.78 -17.83
N LYS A 373 -2.12 3.44 -17.22
CA LYS A 373 -1.87 2.08 -16.76
C LYS A 373 -2.77 1.69 -15.58
N ILE A 374 -3.06 2.60 -14.66
CA ILE A 374 -4.05 2.36 -13.58
C ILE A 374 -5.42 2.03 -14.20
N ASN A 375 -5.88 2.86 -15.16
CA ASN A 375 -7.16 2.64 -15.85
C ASN A 375 -7.18 1.29 -16.58
N GLU A 376 -6.18 1.00 -17.39
CA GLU A 376 -6.05 -0.27 -18.13
C GLU A 376 -6.16 -1.49 -17.22
N VAL A 377 -5.38 -1.52 -16.13
CA VAL A 377 -5.29 -2.68 -15.23
C VAL A 377 -6.59 -2.87 -14.45
N LEU A 378 -7.15 -1.80 -13.91
CA LEU A 378 -8.33 -1.91 -13.04
C LEU A 378 -9.65 -2.01 -13.83
N CYS A 379 -9.76 -1.34 -14.99
CA CYS A 379 -10.89 -1.51 -15.89
C CYS A 379 -10.86 -2.90 -16.54
N GLY A 380 -9.69 -3.35 -17.02
CA GLY A 380 -9.54 -4.69 -17.62
C GLY A 380 -9.91 -5.84 -16.67
N ALA A 381 -9.76 -5.63 -15.35
CA ALA A 381 -10.22 -6.56 -14.31
C ALA A 381 -11.67 -6.29 -13.84
N GLY A 382 -12.35 -5.31 -14.40
CA GLY A 382 -13.75 -4.99 -14.12
C GLY A 382 -14.00 -4.28 -12.78
N PHE A 383 -12.97 -3.69 -12.13
CA PHE A 383 -13.13 -2.99 -10.84
C PHE A 383 -13.62 -1.55 -10.98
N ILE A 384 -13.30 -0.89 -12.07
CA ILE A 384 -13.76 0.47 -12.40
C ILE A 384 -14.28 0.49 -13.85
N SER A 385 -15.04 1.52 -14.21
CA SER A 385 -15.38 1.80 -15.61
C SER A 385 -14.15 2.30 -16.39
N ASP A 386 -14.16 2.15 -17.71
CA ASP A 386 -13.15 2.78 -18.56
C ASP A 386 -13.31 4.30 -18.52
N GLN A 387 -12.23 5.01 -18.22
CA GLN A 387 -12.19 6.46 -18.07
C GLN A 387 -11.21 7.12 -19.06
N LYS A 388 -10.99 6.47 -20.20
CA LYS A 388 -10.03 6.93 -21.19
C LYS A 388 -10.32 8.36 -21.68
N ASP A 389 -11.59 8.66 -21.97
CA ASP A 389 -11.99 9.98 -22.48
C ASP A 389 -11.84 11.07 -21.41
N GLU A 390 -12.20 10.79 -20.16
CA GLU A 390 -12.05 11.69 -19.03
C GLU A 390 -10.57 12.00 -18.75
N ILE A 391 -9.73 10.96 -18.80
CA ILE A 391 -8.27 11.09 -18.65
C ILE A 391 -7.69 11.96 -19.79
N GLU A 392 -8.07 11.73 -21.04
CA GLU A 392 -7.63 12.56 -22.16
C GLU A 392 -8.03 14.03 -22.02
N ASN A 393 -9.23 14.30 -21.52
CA ASN A 393 -9.69 15.67 -21.25
C ASN A 393 -8.86 16.33 -20.15
N LEU A 394 -8.62 15.63 -19.01
CA LEU A 394 -7.77 16.11 -17.94
C LEU A 394 -6.35 16.48 -18.42
N LEU A 395 -5.80 15.70 -19.36
CA LEU A 395 -4.48 15.90 -19.95
C LEU A 395 -4.45 17.10 -20.90
N LYS A 396 -5.48 17.30 -21.74
CA LYS A 396 -5.59 18.47 -22.62
C LYS A 396 -5.62 19.78 -21.82
N ASP A 397 -6.41 19.81 -20.76
CA ASP A 397 -6.48 20.98 -19.84
C ASP A 397 -5.14 21.26 -19.16
N SER A 398 -4.34 20.23 -18.91
CA SER A 398 -3.03 20.36 -18.29
C SER A 398 -2.00 20.96 -19.26
N LYS A 399 -2.01 20.55 -20.53
CA LYS A 399 -1.11 21.04 -21.58
C LYS A 399 -1.45 22.46 -22.06
N SER A 400 -2.72 22.87 -21.96
CA SER A 400 -3.15 24.23 -22.29
C SER A 400 -2.73 25.28 -21.26
N THR A 401 -2.67 24.88 -19.99
CA THR A 401 -2.23 25.76 -18.88
C THR A 401 -0.73 26.08 -18.95
N GLU A 402 0.10 25.16 -19.48
CA GLU A 402 1.54 25.39 -19.69
C GLU A 402 1.80 26.45 -20.79
N LYS A 403 0.99 26.52 -21.86
CA LYS A 403 1.16 27.49 -22.93
C LYS A 403 0.81 28.93 -22.57
N ASN A 404 0.02 29.12 -21.50
CA ASN A 404 -0.38 30.46 -21.05
C ASN A 404 0.53 31.01 -19.95
N ASN A 405 1.43 30.24 -19.38
CA ASN A 405 2.38 30.64 -18.32
C ASN A 405 3.85 30.70 -18.79
N GLY A 406 4.13 30.51 -20.05
CA GLY A 406 5.43 30.70 -20.71
C GLY A 406 5.41 31.93 -21.62
#